data_0391cd8fd8ea01d3c614c3aac4379ce0
#
_entry.id   0391cd8fd8ea01d3c614c3aac4379ce0
#
_cell.length_a   1.000
_cell.length_b   1.000
_cell.length_c   1.000
_cell.angle_alpha   90.00
_cell.angle_beta   90.00
_cell.angle_gamma   90.00
#
_symmetry.space_group_name_H-M   'P 1'
#
loop_
_entity.id
_entity.type
_entity.pdbx_description
1 polymer ?
#
loop_
_entity_poly.entity_id
_entity_poly.type
_entity_poly.pdbx_seq_one_letter_code
_entity_poly.pdbx_strand_id
1 'polypeptide(L)'
;MRVIDEGLDAAAMAVRATAGAIFLGHEADAMRCVAAFGPEAKFLLERGAPLNPVLMRRALGRRRPTVVSASSADPQFPSRSSCKTRAALLAPLRDGKKPIGLLQLVNPRAPSRFTAQDSRVIAGFSRHVATSLIQTSSLRRQEGLAAHDPLTGLRNVRELDNELAKAVAAARRCSHDMALMFVDVDLLKRVNSKLGHTAGSEALKRTARALHEAVTGVGEVFRFGGDEFIVVQPHASKESAGALADHLRSHVAASTAGPMRLGGKLPKITVSIGVARLRGLRHLNGQPTGDLKARLMTTADRALFRAKSAGRNRVVVATARDDRL
;
A
#
# COMPACT_ATOMS: atom_id res chain seq x y z
N MET A 1 -5.54 5.93 -6.86
CA MET A 1 -6.87 6.24 -6.33
C MET A 1 -7.45 7.48 -7.00
N ARG A 2 -6.79 8.64 -6.95
CA ARG A 2 -7.28 9.92 -7.53
C ARG A 2 -7.82 9.84 -8.97
N VAL A 3 -7.13 9.16 -9.89
CA VAL A 3 -7.57 9.00 -11.31
C VAL A 3 -8.87 8.19 -11.45
N ILE A 4 -9.11 7.23 -10.56
CA ILE A 4 -10.33 6.40 -10.58
C ILE A 4 -11.52 7.23 -10.12
N ASP A 5 -11.35 8.01 -9.04
CA ASP A 5 -12.40 8.86 -8.49
C ASP A 5 -12.75 9.99 -9.47
N GLU A 6 -11.75 10.69 -10.02
CA GLU A 6 -11.92 11.71 -11.05
C GLU A 6 -12.61 11.16 -12.31
N GLY A 7 -12.25 9.96 -12.75
CA GLY A 7 -12.86 9.27 -13.88
C GLY A 7 -14.30 8.88 -13.64
N LEU A 8 -14.64 8.44 -12.42
CA LEU A 8 -16.00 8.10 -12.03
C LEU A 8 -16.89 9.35 -11.99
N ASP A 9 -16.41 10.42 -11.37
CA ASP A 9 -17.13 11.69 -11.27
C ASP A 9 -17.40 12.30 -12.65
N ALA A 10 -16.39 12.34 -13.52
CA ALA A 10 -16.52 12.84 -14.88
C ALA A 10 -17.54 12.02 -15.69
N ALA A 11 -17.50 10.69 -15.60
CA ALA A 11 -18.47 9.82 -16.25
C ALA A 11 -19.90 10.06 -15.72
N ALA A 12 -20.04 10.20 -14.42
CA ALA A 12 -21.35 10.48 -13.79
C ALA A 12 -21.95 11.82 -14.22
N MET A 13 -21.14 12.85 -14.25
CA MET A 13 -21.54 14.20 -14.70
C MET A 13 -21.97 14.18 -16.17
N ALA A 14 -21.23 13.49 -17.04
CA ALA A 14 -21.51 13.43 -18.47
C ALA A 14 -22.88 12.84 -18.81
N VAL A 15 -23.38 11.88 -18.00
CA VAL A 15 -24.68 11.22 -18.21
C VAL A 15 -25.69 11.53 -17.11
N ARG A 16 -25.38 12.50 -16.23
CA ARG A 16 -26.23 12.98 -15.14
C ARG A 16 -26.67 11.87 -14.19
N ALA A 17 -25.82 10.87 -13.95
CA ALA A 17 -26.11 9.78 -13.02
C ALA A 17 -26.20 10.29 -11.57
N THR A 18 -27.06 9.68 -10.75
CA THR A 18 -27.23 10.06 -9.33
C THR A 18 -26.36 9.21 -8.40
N ALA A 19 -25.89 8.07 -8.88
CA ALA A 19 -24.93 7.23 -8.17
C ALA A 19 -24.13 6.38 -9.17
N GLY A 20 -22.96 5.90 -8.73
CA GLY A 20 -22.13 5.04 -9.55
C GLY A 20 -21.00 4.40 -8.75
N ALA A 21 -20.39 3.40 -9.38
CA ALA A 21 -19.25 2.68 -8.81
C ALA A 21 -18.34 2.10 -9.88
N ILE A 22 -17.06 1.93 -9.54
CA ILE A 22 -16.10 1.17 -10.31
C ILE A 22 -15.74 -0.09 -9.54
N PHE A 23 -15.89 -1.22 -10.21
CA PHE A 23 -15.51 -2.53 -9.70
C PHE A 23 -14.32 -3.07 -10.50
N LEU A 24 -13.31 -3.62 -9.83
CA LEU A 24 -12.17 -4.28 -10.46
C LEU A 24 -12.21 -5.79 -10.17
N GLY A 25 -11.91 -6.58 -11.18
CA GLY A 25 -11.90 -8.03 -11.14
C GLY A 25 -12.20 -8.62 -12.51
N HIS A 26 -11.84 -9.88 -12.71
CA HIS A 26 -12.03 -10.59 -13.98
C HIS A 26 -13.33 -11.41 -14.02
N GLU A 27 -13.84 -11.74 -12.83
CA GLU A 27 -15.04 -12.55 -12.62
C GLU A 27 -16.03 -11.78 -11.76
N ALA A 28 -17.33 -11.91 -12.06
CA ALA A 28 -18.39 -11.16 -11.41
C ALA A 28 -18.42 -11.36 -9.87
N ASP A 29 -18.15 -12.59 -9.42
CA ASP A 29 -18.23 -12.97 -8.02
C ASP A 29 -16.97 -12.55 -7.21
N ALA A 30 -15.85 -12.24 -7.91
CA ALA A 30 -14.59 -11.80 -7.31
C ALA A 30 -14.33 -10.31 -7.50
N MET A 31 -15.30 -9.54 -7.97
CA MET A 31 -15.14 -8.10 -8.15
C MET A 31 -15.13 -7.35 -6.83
N ARG A 32 -14.23 -6.36 -6.73
CA ARG A 32 -14.14 -5.45 -5.58
C ARG A 32 -14.48 -4.03 -6.00
N CYS A 33 -15.34 -3.37 -5.23
CA CYS A 33 -15.60 -1.94 -5.39
C CYS A 33 -14.36 -1.14 -4.98
N VAL A 34 -13.86 -0.29 -5.88
CA VAL A 34 -12.67 0.54 -5.66
C VAL A 34 -12.97 2.03 -5.62
N ALA A 35 -14.11 2.44 -6.17
CA ALA A 35 -14.63 3.80 -6.08
C ALA A 35 -16.15 3.76 -6.15
N ALA A 36 -16.83 4.63 -5.42
CA ALA A 36 -18.27 4.78 -5.46
C ALA A 36 -18.70 6.18 -5.03
N PHE A 37 -19.81 6.66 -5.59
CA PHE A 37 -20.48 7.88 -5.14
C PHE A 37 -21.98 7.68 -5.08
N GLY A 38 -22.67 8.58 -4.38
CA GLY A 38 -24.12 8.52 -4.18
C GLY A 38 -24.51 7.84 -2.86
N PRO A 39 -25.83 7.65 -2.63
CA PRO A 39 -26.37 7.24 -1.33
C PRO A 39 -25.83 5.91 -0.78
N GLU A 40 -25.39 5.00 -1.64
CA GLU A 40 -24.92 3.66 -1.26
C GLU A 40 -23.40 3.51 -1.33
N ALA A 41 -22.66 4.60 -1.55
CA ALA A 41 -21.22 4.56 -1.75
C ALA A 41 -20.47 3.85 -0.60
N LYS A 42 -20.81 4.19 0.64
CA LYS A 42 -20.20 3.58 1.83
C LYS A 42 -20.43 2.06 1.88
N PHE A 43 -21.67 1.64 1.64
CA PHE A 43 -22.03 0.22 1.61
C PHE A 43 -21.28 -0.55 0.51
N LEU A 44 -21.16 0.05 -0.69
CA LEU A 44 -20.46 -0.54 -1.83
C LEU A 44 -18.96 -0.73 -1.57
N LEU A 45 -18.34 0.25 -0.92
CA LEU A 45 -16.90 0.20 -0.58
C LEU A 45 -16.62 -0.80 0.55
N GLU A 46 -17.51 -0.93 1.53
CA GLU A 46 -17.33 -1.84 2.67
C GLU A 46 -17.63 -3.31 2.34
N ARG A 47 -18.65 -3.58 1.52
CA ARG A 47 -19.16 -4.95 1.29
C ARG A 47 -18.96 -5.52 -0.11
N GLY A 48 -18.44 -4.75 -1.06
CA GLY A 48 -18.26 -5.21 -2.43
C GLY A 48 -19.51 -5.03 -3.30
N ALA A 49 -19.74 -5.87 -4.30
CA ALA A 49 -20.71 -5.66 -5.35
C ALA A 49 -22.17 -5.91 -4.91
N PRO A 50 -23.07 -4.95 -5.02
CA PRO A 50 -24.48 -5.13 -4.67
C PRO A 50 -25.36 -5.58 -5.83
N LEU A 51 -24.86 -5.52 -7.07
CA LEU A 51 -25.65 -5.94 -8.22
C LEU A 51 -25.69 -7.45 -8.36
N ASN A 52 -26.80 -7.91 -8.94
CA ASN A 52 -26.97 -9.31 -9.28
C ASN A 52 -25.77 -9.83 -10.09
N PRO A 53 -25.05 -10.87 -9.63
CA PRO A 53 -23.89 -11.45 -10.31
C PRO A 53 -24.15 -11.83 -11.77
N VAL A 54 -25.38 -12.24 -12.10
CA VAL A 54 -25.79 -12.60 -13.46
C VAL A 54 -25.73 -11.39 -14.40
N LEU A 55 -26.22 -10.23 -13.93
CA LEU A 55 -26.17 -8.98 -14.71
C LEU A 55 -24.74 -8.50 -14.91
N MET A 56 -23.91 -8.59 -13.89
CA MET A 56 -22.47 -8.25 -13.99
C MET A 56 -21.74 -9.18 -14.96
N ARG A 57 -21.95 -10.48 -14.87
CA ARG A 57 -21.36 -11.48 -15.77
C ARG A 57 -21.75 -11.21 -17.23
N ARG A 58 -23.05 -10.89 -17.47
CA ARG A 58 -23.54 -10.53 -18.81
C ARG A 58 -22.90 -9.24 -19.33
N ALA A 59 -22.74 -8.22 -18.48
CA ALA A 59 -22.11 -6.96 -18.85
C ALA A 59 -20.61 -7.13 -19.14
N LEU A 60 -19.88 -7.90 -18.34
CA LEU A 60 -18.46 -8.23 -18.55
C LEU A 60 -18.20 -8.95 -19.88
N GLY A 61 -19.11 -9.85 -20.27
CA GLY A 61 -19.02 -10.57 -21.56
C GLY A 61 -19.22 -9.69 -22.78
N ARG A 62 -19.77 -8.48 -22.62
CA ARG A 62 -20.02 -7.55 -23.74
C ARG A 62 -18.81 -6.64 -24.00
N ARG A 63 -18.67 -6.18 -25.24
CA ARG A 63 -17.64 -5.21 -25.63
C ARG A 63 -18.10 -3.74 -25.52
N ARG A 64 -19.41 -3.52 -25.45
CA ARG A 64 -20.02 -2.19 -25.39
C ARG A 64 -20.81 -2.02 -24.11
N PRO A 65 -20.99 -0.80 -23.63
CA PRO A 65 -21.86 -0.53 -22.50
C PRO A 65 -23.26 -1.07 -22.74
N THR A 66 -23.90 -1.53 -21.66
CA THR A 66 -25.25 -2.08 -21.67
C THR A 66 -26.13 -1.20 -20.80
N VAL A 67 -27.23 -0.73 -21.38
CA VAL A 67 -28.29 -0.04 -20.63
C VAL A 67 -29.32 -1.10 -20.19
N VAL A 68 -29.66 -1.05 -18.91
CA VAL A 68 -30.67 -1.90 -18.29
C VAL A 68 -31.69 -0.98 -17.63
N SER A 69 -32.97 -1.12 -18.01
CA SER A 69 -34.09 -0.41 -17.36
C SER A 69 -34.81 -1.39 -16.46
N ALA A 70 -34.97 -1.04 -15.19
CA ALA A 70 -35.80 -1.82 -14.27
C ALA A 70 -37.26 -1.64 -14.62
N SER A 71 -37.99 -2.70 -14.92
CA SER A 71 -39.43 -2.72 -14.73
C SER A 71 -39.70 -2.91 -13.24
N SER A 72 -40.82 -2.41 -12.74
CA SER A 72 -41.17 -2.46 -11.31
C SER A 72 -41.28 -3.87 -10.71
N ALA A 73 -41.13 -4.91 -11.50
CA ALA A 73 -41.17 -6.32 -11.14
C ALA A 73 -39.95 -7.13 -11.55
N ASP A 74 -38.80 -6.48 -11.94
CA ASP A 74 -37.64 -7.20 -12.40
C ASP A 74 -36.82 -7.72 -11.21
N PRO A 75 -36.76 -9.06 -10.97
CA PRO A 75 -35.99 -9.66 -9.89
C PRO A 75 -34.48 -9.43 -10.01
N GLN A 76 -34.00 -8.86 -11.12
CA GLN A 76 -32.59 -8.53 -11.37
C GLN A 76 -32.14 -7.30 -10.59
N PHE A 77 -33.04 -6.50 -10.02
CA PHE A 77 -32.74 -5.37 -9.14
C PHE A 77 -33.26 -5.65 -7.73
N PRO A 78 -32.49 -6.18 -6.83
CA PRO A 78 -32.94 -6.46 -5.48
C PRO A 78 -33.37 -5.17 -4.78
N SER A 79 -34.60 -5.15 -4.30
CA SER A 79 -35.26 -4.02 -3.60
C SER A 79 -34.72 -3.79 -2.16
N ARG A 80 -33.52 -4.30 -1.84
CA ARG A 80 -32.90 -4.16 -0.53
C ARG A 80 -32.12 -2.85 -0.33
N SER A 81 -32.02 -2.03 -1.37
CA SER A 81 -31.36 -0.73 -1.26
C SER A 81 -32.37 0.36 -0.91
N SER A 82 -31.95 1.30 -0.07
CA SER A 82 -32.70 2.53 0.25
C SER A 82 -32.98 3.39 -1.00
N CYS A 83 -32.33 3.09 -2.11
CA CYS A 83 -32.45 3.78 -3.39
C CYS A 83 -32.97 2.81 -4.47
N LYS A 84 -34.22 2.98 -4.89
CA LYS A 84 -34.83 2.19 -5.99
C LYS A 84 -34.07 2.46 -7.30
N THR A 85 -33.25 1.48 -7.75
CA THR A 85 -32.58 1.56 -9.05
C THR A 85 -33.61 1.43 -10.16
N ARG A 86 -33.82 2.48 -10.96
CA ARG A 86 -34.76 2.54 -12.08
C ARG A 86 -34.08 2.27 -13.42
N ALA A 87 -32.84 2.65 -13.56
CA ALA A 87 -32.02 2.42 -14.75
C ALA A 87 -30.57 2.27 -14.36
N ALA A 88 -29.83 1.39 -15.04
CA ALA A 88 -28.40 1.22 -14.89
C ALA A 88 -27.72 1.23 -16.26
N LEU A 89 -26.55 1.83 -16.32
CA LEU A 89 -25.63 1.77 -17.45
C LEU A 89 -24.35 1.08 -16.97
N LEU A 90 -24.03 -0.04 -17.57
CA LEU A 90 -22.94 -0.92 -17.23
C LEU A 90 -21.91 -0.92 -18.35
N ALA A 91 -20.70 -0.45 -18.10
CA ALA A 91 -19.64 -0.35 -19.09
C ALA A 91 -18.42 -1.21 -18.67
N PRO A 92 -18.07 -2.24 -19.45
CA PRO A 92 -16.90 -3.05 -19.14
C PRO A 92 -15.61 -2.24 -19.29
N LEU A 93 -14.74 -2.33 -18.32
CA LEU A 93 -13.34 -1.88 -18.38
C LEU A 93 -12.53 -3.04 -18.97
N ARG A 94 -11.76 -2.80 -20.03
CA ARG A 94 -11.10 -3.88 -20.76
C ARG A 94 -9.64 -3.59 -21.07
N ASP A 95 -8.83 -4.65 -20.98
CA ASP A 95 -7.50 -4.73 -21.56
C ASP A 95 -7.58 -5.60 -22.83
N GLY A 96 -7.65 -4.97 -23.99
CA GLY A 96 -7.91 -5.65 -25.25
C GLY A 96 -9.19 -6.50 -25.21
N LYS A 97 -9.04 -7.82 -25.27
CA LYS A 97 -10.16 -8.77 -25.21
C LYS A 97 -10.58 -9.13 -23.78
N LYS A 98 -9.72 -8.90 -22.78
CA LYS A 98 -9.91 -9.35 -21.38
C LYS A 98 -10.64 -8.28 -20.56
N PRO A 99 -11.73 -8.58 -19.85
CA PRO A 99 -12.33 -7.66 -18.90
C PRO A 99 -11.44 -7.56 -17.66
N ILE A 100 -11.25 -6.32 -17.16
CA ILE A 100 -10.49 -6.02 -15.94
C ILE A 100 -11.37 -5.37 -14.87
N GLY A 101 -12.58 -4.99 -15.22
CA GLY A 101 -13.51 -4.34 -14.31
C GLY A 101 -14.81 -3.92 -14.99
N LEU A 102 -15.63 -3.21 -14.22
CA LEU A 102 -16.91 -2.68 -14.65
C LEU A 102 -17.13 -1.28 -14.05
N LEU A 103 -17.54 -0.34 -14.90
CA LEU A 103 -18.08 0.94 -14.50
C LEU A 103 -19.62 0.81 -14.49
N GLN A 104 -20.23 1.13 -13.36
CA GLN A 104 -21.67 1.16 -13.15
C GLN A 104 -22.12 2.58 -12.86
N LEU A 105 -23.15 3.03 -13.58
CA LEU A 105 -23.85 4.29 -13.31
C LEU A 105 -25.34 4.01 -13.22
N VAL A 106 -26.04 4.65 -12.28
CA VAL A 106 -27.45 4.41 -12.04
C VAL A 106 -28.27 5.70 -11.97
N ASN A 107 -29.55 5.58 -12.31
CA ASN A 107 -30.56 6.60 -12.15
C ASN A 107 -30.17 7.98 -12.71
N PRO A 108 -30.24 8.22 -14.03
CA PRO A 108 -30.02 9.55 -14.58
C PRO A 108 -31.04 10.54 -14.05
N ARG A 109 -30.67 11.79 -13.83
CA ARG A 109 -31.57 12.82 -13.28
C ARG A 109 -32.71 13.17 -14.24
N ALA A 110 -32.38 13.38 -15.52
CA ALA A 110 -33.30 13.61 -16.60
C ALA A 110 -32.60 13.38 -17.97
N PRO A 111 -33.18 12.65 -18.94
CA PRO A 111 -34.41 11.84 -18.82
C PRO A 111 -34.21 10.68 -17.83
N SER A 112 -35.31 10.07 -17.36
CA SER A 112 -35.25 8.98 -16.36
C SER A 112 -34.66 7.65 -16.88
N ARG A 113 -34.11 7.66 -18.09
CA ARG A 113 -33.47 6.52 -18.77
C ARG A 113 -32.14 6.94 -19.38
N PHE A 114 -31.17 6.04 -19.40
CA PHE A 114 -29.99 6.22 -20.20
C PHE A 114 -30.29 6.02 -21.69
N THR A 115 -29.68 6.86 -22.51
CA THR A 115 -29.87 6.87 -23.97
C THR A 115 -28.74 6.14 -24.69
N ALA A 116 -28.93 5.90 -26.00
CA ALA A 116 -27.84 5.41 -26.84
C ALA A 116 -26.63 6.39 -26.91
N GLN A 117 -26.89 7.70 -26.75
CA GLN A 117 -25.86 8.72 -26.69
C GLN A 117 -25.03 8.58 -25.40
N ASP A 118 -25.68 8.38 -24.25
CA ASP A 118 -25.01 8.15 -22.96
C ASP A 118 -24.12 6.91 -23.05
N SER A 119 -24.62 5.84 -23.65
CA SER A 119 -23.84 4.62 -23.89
C SER A 119 -22.58 4.85 -24.73
N ARG A 120 -22.65 5.71 -25.76
CA ARG A 120 -21.49 6.09 -26.57
C ARG A 120 -20.47 6.91 -25.79
N VAL A 121 -20.94 7.89 -25.04
CA VAL A 121 -20.09 8.73 -24.17
C VAL A 121 -19.36 7.86 -23.15
N ILE A 122 -20.10 6.99 -22.45
CA ILE A 122 -19.52 6.12 -21.41
C ILE A 122 -18.57 5.06 -22.00
N ALA A 123 -18.76 4.63 -23.25
CA ALA A 123 -17.79 3.78 -23.93
C ALA A 123 -16.41 4.46 -24.09
N GLY A 124 -16.38 5.78 -24.27
CA GLY A 124 -15.15 6.58 -24.28
C GLY A 124 -14.49 6.62 -22.90
N PHE A 125 -15.28 6.97 -21.88
CA PHE A 125 -14.80 7.02 -20.49
C PHE A 125 -14.30 5.67 -20.00
N SER A 126 -15.02 4.59 -20.24
CA SER A 126 -14.60 3.25 -19.80
C SER A 126 -13.26 2.82 -20.42
N ARG A 127 -13.02 3.18 -21.68
CA ARG A 127 -11.71 2.95 -22.33
C ARG A 127 -10.61 3.77 -21.68
N HIS A 128 -10.86 5.06 -21.43
CA HIS A 128 -9.86 5.94 -20.81
C HIS A 128 -9.49 5.46 -19.40
N VAL A 129 -10.49 5.15 -18.56
CA VAL A 129 -10.28 4.59 -17.22
C VAL A 129 -9.51 3.26 -17.28
N ALA A 130 -9.88 2.37 -18.21
CA ALA A 130 -9.19 1.09 -18.39
C ALA A 130 -7.71 1.31 -18.78
N THR A 131 -7.43 2.19 -19.74
CA THR A 131 -6.05 2.51 -20.16
C THR A 131 -5.22 3.07 -19.01
N SER A 132 -5.77 4.01 -18.24
CA SER A 132 -5.09 4.60 -17.08
C SER A 132 -4.80 3.56 -15.99
N LEU A 133 -5.72 2.63 -15.75
CA LEU A 133 -5.53 1.51 -14.80
C LEU A 133 -4.42 0.57 -15.27
N ILE A 134 -4.39 0.22 -16.56
CA ILE A 134 -3.38 -0.65 -17.15
C ILE A 134 -2.01 0.00 -17.07
N GLN A 135 -1.89 1.27 -17.45
CA GLN A 135 -0.64 2.03 -17.37
C GLN A 135 -0.13 2.11 -15.94
N THR A 136 -0.99 2.45 -14.98
CA THR A 136 -0.63 2.51 -13.56
C THR A 136 -0.22 1.14 -13.01
N SER A 137 -0.91 0.07 -13.41
CA SER A 137 -0.58 -1.30 -13.00
C SER A 137 0.72 -1.80 -13.65
N SER A 138 0.99 -1.42 -14.90
CA SER A 138 2.22 -1.75 -15.61
C SER A 138 3.43 -1.05 -15.02
N LEU A 139 3.31 0.25 -14.69
CA LEU A 139 4.32 0.99 -13.94
C LEU A 139 4.60 0.36 -12.58
N ARG A 140 3.56 0.06 -11.78
CA ARG A 140 3.70 -0.65 -10.51
C ARG A 140 4.28 -2.05 -10.66
N ARG A 141 4.02 -2.73 -11.76
CA ARG A 141 4.59 -4.05 -12.06
C ARG A 141 6.06 -3.96 -12.44
N GLN A 142 6.45 -2.95 -13.23
CA GLN A 142 7.85 -2.66 -13.55
C GLN A 142 8.63 -2.22 -12.29
N GLU A 143 8.06 -1.32 -11.47
CA GLU A 143 8.59 -0.96 -10.15
C GLU A 143 8.63 -2.16 -9.19
N GLY A 144 7.63 -3.05 -9.25
CA GLY A 144 7.53 -4.25 -8.43
C GLY A 144 8.40 -5.43 -8.89
N LEU A 145 8.97 -5.39 -10.10
CA LEU A 145 9.97 -6.37 -10.57
C LEU A 145 11.39 -6.01 -10.12
N ALA A 146 11.64 -4.75 -9.76
CA ALA A 146 12.88 -4.37 -9.12
C ALA A 146 12.90 -4.91 -7.67
N ALA A 147 13.89 -5.73 -7.33
CA ALA A 147 14.11 -6.23 -5.97
C ALA A 147 14.74 -5.15 -5.06
N HIS A 148 15.23 -4.08 -5.64
CA HIS A 148 16.01 -3.04 -4.99
C HIS A 148 15.37 -1.66 -5.12
N ASP A 149 15.58 -0.82 -4.11
CA ASP A 149 15.23 0.60 -4.14
C ASP A 149 16.19 1.38 -5.07
N PRO A 150 15.69 2.15 -6.04
CA PRO A 150 16.54 2.79 -7.05
C PRO A 150 17.42 3.92 -6.49
N LEU A 151 17.07 4.52 -5.35
CA LEU A 151 17.86 5.58 -4.73
C LEU A 151 19.01 5.04 -3.91
N THR A 152 18.75 4.02 -3.10
CA THR A 152 19.71 3.52 -2.10
C THR A 152 20.43 2.24 -2.51
N GLY A 153 19.88 1.51 -3.47
CA GLY A 153 20.38 0.19 -3.90
C GLY A 153 20.07 -0.94 -2.92
N LEU A 154 19.44 -0.66 -1.78
CA LEU A 154 19.02 -1.68 -0.81
C LEU A 154 17.82 -2.49 -1.35
N ARG A 155 17.60 -3.67 -0.79
CA ARG A 155 16.37 -4.43 -1.04
C ARG A 155 15.16 -3.61 -0.57
N ASN A 156 14.06 -3.69 -1.31
CA ASN A 156 12.87 -2.87 -1.06
C ASN A 156 11.86 -3.57 -0.12
N VAL A 157 10.73 -2.89 0.15
CA VAL A 157 9.66 -3.37 1.04
C VAL A 157 9.05 -4.71 0.59
N ARG A 158 9.07 -5.02 -0.69
CA ARG A 158 8.54 -6.30 -1.21
C ARG A 158 9.45 -7.46 -0.84
N GLU A 159 10.75 -7.26 -0.98
CA GLU A 159 11.75 -8.23 -0.56
C GLU A 159 11.77 -8.39 0.96
N LEU A 160 11.54 -7.29 1.70
CA LEU A 160 11.34 -7.36 3.15
C LEU A 160 10.20 -8.31 3.53
N ASP A 161 9.03 -8.21 2.87
CA ASP A 161 7.87 -9.06 3.20
C ASP A 161 8.18 -10.54 3.02
N ASN A 162 8.88 -10.88 1.94
CA ASN A 162 9.32 -12.24 1.65
C ASN A 162 10.34 -12.75 2.69
N GLU A 163 11.38 -11.97 2.97
CA GLU A 163 12.45 -12.36 3.89
C GLU A 163 11.97 -12.42 5.34
N LEU A 164 11.15 -11.48 5.76
CA LEU A 164 10.56 -11.49 7.10
C LEU A 164 9.67 -12.72 7.32
N ALA A 165 8.89 -13.12 6.29
CA ALA A 165 8.10 -14.34 6.37
C ALA A 165 8.98 -15.59 6.55
N LYS A 166 10.08 -15.69 5.78
CA LYS A 166 11.06 -16.78 5.91
C LYS A 166 11.74 -16.79 7.26
N ALA A 167 12.19 -15.62 7.75
CA ALA A 167 12.87 -15.47 9.03
C ALA A 167 11.97 -15.87 10.21
N VAL A 168 10.71 -15.42 10.23
CA VAL A 168 9.73 -15.81 11.26
C VAL A 168 9.45 -17.31 11.23
N ALA A 169 9.25 -17.89 10.02
CA ALA A 169 9.02 -19.33 9.88
C ALA A 169 10.23 -20.17 10.32
N ALA A 170 11.45 -19.74 9.99
CA ALA A 170 12.69 -20.40 10.41
C ALA A 170 12.89 -20.32 11.92
N ALA A 171 12.69 -19.14 12.52
CA ALA A 171 12.82 -18.92 13.96
C ALA A 171 11.88 -19.85 14.77
N ARG A 172 10.63 -20.01 14.29
CA ARG A 172 9.65 -20.90 14.91
C ARG A 172 10.06 -22.38 14.79
N ARG A 173 10.50 -22.82 13.61
CA ARG A 173 10.88 -24.19 13.31
C ARG A 173 12.09 -24.65 14.10
N CYS A 174 13.10 -23.79 14.21
CA CYS A 174 14.37 -24.10 14.82
C CYS A 174 14.48 -23.61 16.28
N SER A 175 13.39 -23.14 16.86
CA SER A 175 13.33 -22.65 18.25
C SER A 175 14.38 -21.59 18.60
N HIS A 176 14.81 -20.78 17.63
CA HIS A 176 15.67 -19.62 17.87
C HIS A 176 14.87 -18.33 17.88
N ASP A 177 15.47 -17.24 18.29
CA ASP A 177 14.87 -15.91 18.27
C ASP A 177 15.36 -15.12 17.06
N MET A 178 14.67 -14.07 16.69
CA MET A 178 15.05 -13.09 15.69
C MET A 178 14.64 -11.69 16.14
N ALA A 179 15.31 -10.68 15.60
CA ALA A 179 14.97 -9.28 15.83
C ALA A 179 14.61 -8.57 14.53
N LEU A 180 13.70 -7.61 14.64
CA LEU A 180 13.38 -6.61 13.65
C LEU A 180 13.68 -5.23 14.26
N MET A 181 14.40 -4.42 13.49
CA MET A 181 14.73 -3.05 13.88
C MET A 181 14.08 -2.09 12.89
N PHE A 182 13.24 -1.20 13.39
CA PHE A 182 12.67 -0.12 12.60
C PHE A 182 13.56 1.11 12.79
N VAL A 183 14.13 1.61 11.70
CA VAL A 183 15.14 2.68 11.66
C VAL A 183 14.60 3.88 10.90
N ASP A 184 14.70 5.06 11.45
CA ASP A 184 14.27 6.30 10.81
C ASP A 184 15.35 7.37 10.86
N VAL A 185 15.53 8.07 9.75
CA VAL A 185 16.55 9.12 9.62
C VAL A 185 16.08 10.40 10.32
N ASP A 186 16.77 10.77 11.37
CA ASP A 186 16.39 11.94 12.16
C ASP A 186 16.47 13.23 11.36
N LEU A 187 15.37 14.00 11.40
CA LEU A 187 15.31 15.37 10.88
C LEU A 187 15.62 15.51 9.37
N LEU A 188 15.42 14.48 8.55
CA LEU A 188 15.64 14.54 7.10
C LEU A 188 14.90 15.72 6.45
N LYS A 189 13.69 16.03 6.91
CA LYS A 189 12.91 17.18 6.43
C LYS A 189 13.67 18.51 6.62
N ARG A 190 14.42 18.66 7.72
CA ARG A 190 15.27 19.86 7.96
C ARG A 190 16.45 19.90 7.00
N VAL A 191 17.05 18.77 6.66
CA VAL A 191 18.11 18.68 5.65
C VAL A 191 17.56 19.14 4.30
N ASN A 192 16.42 18.58 3.89
CA ASN A 192 15.74 18.95 2.64
C ASN A 192 15.40 20.46 2.59
N SER A 193 14.86 21.01 3.67
CA SER A 193 14.47 22.44 3.71
C SER A 193 15.66 23.39 3.69
N LYS A 194 16.81 22.99 4.28
CA LYS A 194 18.00 23.86 4.36
C LYS A 194 18.98 23.71 3.19
N LEU A 195 19.12 22.49 2.66
CA LEU A 195 20.16 22.12 1.69
C LEU A 195 19.58 21.56 0.38
N GLY A 196 18.25 21.49 0.26
CA GLY A 196 17.55 20.99 -0.91
C GLY A 196 17.41 19.47 -0.94
N HIS A 197 16.53 18.97 -1.81
CA HIS A 197 16.21 17.54 -1.94
C HIS A 197 17.41 16.68 -2.37
N THR A 198 18.36 17.24 -3.09
CA THR A 198 19.59 16.54 -3.48
C THR A 198 20.44 16.17 -2.26
N ALA A 199 20.53 17.07 -1.27
CA ALA A 199 21.24 16.79 -0.02
C ALA A 199 20.52 15.73 0.82
N GLY A 200 19.18 15.73 0.85
CA GLY A 200 18.41 14.68 1.50
C GLY A 200 18.57 13.32 0.82
N SER A 201 18.61 13.28 -0.50
CA SER A 201 18.89 12.05 -1.26
C SER A 201 20.31 11.52 -0.97
N GLU A 202 21.29 12.39 -0.85
CA GLU A 202 22.67 12.03 -0.48
C GLU A 202 22.72 11.50 0.96
N ALA A 203 21.99 12.14 1.90
CA ALA A 203 21.86 11.67 3.27
C ALA A 203 21.29 10.25 3.34
N LEU A 204 20.23 9.97 2.57
CA LEU A 204 19.62 8.64 2.48
C LEU A 204 20.60 7.60 1.91
N LYS A 205 21.34 7.94 0.84
CA LYS A 205 22.34 7.04 0.26
C LYS A 205 23.46 6.69 1.23
N ARG A 206 23.97 7.67 1.98
CA ARG A 206 25.03 7.45 2.98
C ARG A 206 24.49 6.65 4.16
N THR A 207 23.29 6.94 4.64
CA THR A 207 22.65 6.16 5.68
C THR A 207 22.46 4.70 5.25
N ALA A 208 21.96 4.48 4.05
CA ALA A 208 21.77 3.13 3.49
C ALA A 208 23.08 2.33 3.43
N ARG A 209 24.16 2.97 2.95
CA ARG A 209 25.49 2.37 2.90
C ARG A 209 26.00 2.02 4.29
N ALA A 210 25.93 2.97 5.22
CA ALA A 210 26.37 2.75 6.60
C ALA A 210 25.60 1.62 7.29
N LEU A 211 24.28 1.56 7.10
CA LEU A 211 23.45 0.47 7.62
C LEU A 211 23.85 -0.87 7.01
N HIS A 212 24.06 -0.91 5.69
CA HIS A 212 24.46 -2.13 4.99
C HIS A 212 25.83 -2.66 5.45
N GLU A 213 26.81 -1.77 5.56
CA GLU A 213 28.16 -2.12 6.05
C GLU A 213 28.11 -2.69 7.47
N ALA A 214 27.35 -2.05 8.36
CA ALA A 214 27.26 -2.44 9.77
C ALA A 214 26.44 -3.72 10.02
N VAL A 215 25.55 -4.11 9.09
CA VAL A 215 24.70 -5.32 9.23
C VAL A 215 25.30 -6.54 8.53
N THR A 216 26.34 -6.35 7.72
CA THR A 216 26.93 -7.42 6.89
C THR A 216 27.38 -8.61 7.74
N GLY A 217 26.92 -9.80 7.37
CA GLY A 217 27.23 -11.07 8.04
C GLY A 217 26.34 -11.38 9.26
N VAL A 218 25.50 -10.45 9.73
CA VAL A 218 24.65 -10.64 10.92
C VAL A 218 23.16 -10.43 10.66
N GLY A 219 22.80 -9.83 9.52
CA GLY A 219 21.42 -9.57 9.14
C GLY A 219 21.31 -8.94 7.77
N GLU A 220 20.14 -8.40 7.47
CA GLU A 220 19.82 -7.73 6.20
C GLU A 220 19.10 -6.41 6.44
N VAL A 221 19.38 -5.41 5.59
CA VAL A 221 18.71 -4.09 5.62
C VAL A 221 17.88 -3.88 4.36
N PHE A 222 16.71 -3.28 4.58
CA PHE A 222 15.70 -2.99 3.56
C PHE A 222 15.31 -1.51 3.63
N ARG A 223 15.00 -0.90 2.49
CA ARG A 223 14.34 0.39 2.49
C ARG A 223 12.83 0.18 2.55
N PHE A 224 12.22 0.69 3.63
CA PHE A 224 10.79 0.53 3.88
C PHE A 224 9.96 1.69 3.29
N GLY A 225 10.42 2.92 3.46
CA GLY A 225 9.73 4.13 3.04
C GLY A 225 10.67 5.28 2.72
N GLY A 226 10.16 6.50 2.75
CA GLY A 226 10.90 7.73 2.41
C GLY A 226 12.22 7.88 3.16
N ASP A 227 12.17 7.91 4.48
CA ASP A 227 13.30 8.03 5.42
C ASP A 227 13.42 6.83 6.36
N GLU A 228 12.69 5.75 6.08
CA GLU A 228 12.56 4.58 6.93
C GLU A 228 13.28 3.37 6.35
N PHE A 229 13.97 2.63 7.21
CA PHE A 229 14.66 1.39 6.91
C PHE A 229 14.26 0.31 7.91
N ILE A 230 14.32 -0.95 7.48
CA ILE A 230 14.11 -2.11 8.35
C ILE A 230 15.37 -2.96 8.31
N VAL A 231 15.80 -3.41 9.48
CA VAL A 231 16.84 -4.42 9.62
C VAL A 231 16.23 -5.69 10.20
N VAL A 232 16.49 -6.81 9.56
CA VAL A 232 16.12 -8.15 10.03
C VAL A 232 17.38 -8.87 10.48
N GLN A 233 17.46 -9.24 11.75
CA GLN A 233 18.54 -10.01 12.34
C GLN A 233 18.04 -11.40 12.71
N PRO A 234 18.40 -12.47 11.97
CA PRO A 234 18.16 -13.83 12.40
C PRO A 234 19.05 -14.20 13.60
N HIS A 235 18.64 -15.21 14.36
CA HIS A 235 19.38 -15.72 15.52
C HIS A 235 19.76 -14.67 16.60
N ALA A 236 18.85 -13.70 16.86
CA ALA A 236 19.10 -12.60 17.77
C ALA A 236 18.78 -12.95 19.22
N SER A 237 19.71 -12.72 20.14
CA SER A 237 19.40 -12.59 21.59
C SER A 237 18.92 -11.16 21.90
N LYS A 238 18.49 -10.92 23.13
CA LYS A 238 18.13 -9.57 23.59
C LYS A 238 19.35 -8.64 23.57
N GLU A 239 20.46 -9.15 24.00
CA GLU A 239 21.73 -8.45 24.12
C GLU A 239 22.31 -8.16 22.73
N SER A 240 22.34 -9.17 21.84
CA SER A 240 22.87 -9.00 20.48
C SER A 240 22.02 -8.07 19.63
N ALA A 241 20.69 -8.08 19.78
CA ALA A 241 19.81 -7.17 19.06
C ALA A 241 20.00 -5.70 19.52
N GLY A 242 20.13 -5.47 20.83
CA GLY A 242 20.41 -4.16 21.37
C GLY A 242 21.80 -3.64 20.97
N ALA A 243 22.82 -4.49 21.03
CA ALA A 243 24.17 -4.15 20.64
C ALA A 243 24.27 -3.82 19.13
N LEU A 244 23.65 -4.63 18.26
CA LEU A 244 23.61 -4.34 16.81
C LEU A 244 22.90 -3.02 16.53
N ALA A 245 21.76 -2.77 17.16
CA ALA A 245 21.02 -1.51 16.96
C ALA A 245 21.83 -0.28 17.38
N ASP A 246 22.57 -0.34 18.50
CA ASP A 246 23.44 0.77 18.92
C ASP A 246 24.66 0.92 18.01
N HIS A 247 25.22 -0.20 17.51
CA HIS A 247 26.27 -0.17 16.48
C HIS A 247 25.79 0.50 15.20
N LEU A 248 24.62 0.14 14.69
CA LEU A 248 24.01 0.78 13.51
C LEU A 248 23.84 2.29 13.71
N ARG A 249 23.27 2.70 14.85
CA ARG A 249 23.08 4.11 15.20
C ARG A 249 24.40 4.89 15.22
N SER A 250 25.41 4.34 15.90
CA SER A 250 26.71 5.01 16.05
C SER A 250 27.49 5.04 14.74
N HIS A 251 27.43 3.97 13.94
CA HIS A 251 28.08 3.89 12.63
C HIS A 251 27.49 4.88 11.63
N VAL A 252 26.15 4.98 11.53
CA VAL A 252 25.48 6.02 10.72
C VAL A 252 25.92 7.42 11.15
N ALA A 253 25.95 7.70 12.45
CA ALA A 253 26.34 9.00 12.96
C ALA A 253 27.82 9.34 12.66
N ALA A 254 28.70 8.35 12.57
CA ALA A 254 30.13 8.54 12.23
C ALA A 254 30.36 8.69 10.73
N SER A 255 29.62 7.96 9.89
CA SER A 255 29.91 7.79 8.45
C SER A 255 29.20 8.79 7.52
N THR A 256 28.20 9.54 8.01
CA THR A 256 27.32 10.32 7.12
C THR A 256 27.79 11.75 6.87
N ALA A 257 28.56 12.37 7.78
CA ALA A 257 29.03 13.74 7.61
C ALA A 257 30.15 13.84 6.55
N GLY A 258 30.17 14.92 5.79
CA GLY A 258 31.28 15.17 4.87
C GLY A 258 30.89 15.90 3.58
N PRO A 259 31.84 16.10 2.66
CA PRO A 259 31.60 16.82 1.41
C PRO A 259 30.59 16.06 0.52
N MET A 260 29.78 16.82 -0.20
CA MET A 260 28.83 16.29 -1.20
C MET A 260 29.41 16.43 -2.61
N ARG A 261 29.05 15.50 -3.52
CA ARG A 261 29.53 15.50 -4.93
C ARG A 261 29.19 16.79 -5.70
N LEU A 262 28.04 17.40 -5.37
CA LEU A 262 27.54 18.62 -6.03
C LEU A 262 27.95 19.91 -5.29
N GLY A 263 28.93 19.84 -4.42
CA GLY A 263 29.37 20.95 -3.57
C GLY A 263 28.61 21.02 -2.24
N GLY A 264 29.21 21.74 -1.29
CA GLY A 264 28.68 21.86 0.08
C GLY A 264 29.08 20.66 0.97
N LYS A 265 28.58 20.68 2.20
CA LYS A 265 28.88 19.67 3.23
C LYS A 265 27.58 19.15 3.85
N LEU A 266 27.42 17.83 3.83
CA LEU A 266 26.33 17.19 4.54
C LEU A 266 26.61 17.22 6.05
N PRO A 267 25.67 17.65 6.90
CA PRO A 267 25.80 17.57 8.34
C PRO A 267 25.83 16.11 8.80
N LYS A 268 26.22 15.89 10.05
CA LYS A 268 26.08 14.59 10.69
C LYS A 268 24.60 14.19 10.72
N ILE A 269 24.29 13.05 10.11
CA ILE A 269 22.96 12.46 10.14
C ILE A 269 22.90 11.44 11.28
N THR A 270 21.78 11.42 12.00
CA THR A 270 21.53 10.44 13.04
C THR A 270 20.29 9.63 12.70
N VAL A 271 20.13 8.50 13.34
CA VAL A 271 18.95 7.64 13.22
C VAL A 271 18.40 7.30 14.60
N SER A 272 17.08 7.20 14.65
CA SER A 272 16.37 6.61 15.79
C SER A 272 15.98 5.18 15.45
N ILE A 273 16.09 4.26 16.41
CA ILE A 273 15.88 2.82 16.17
C ILE A 273 14.94 2.25 17.23
N GLY A 274 13.88 1.57 16.76
CA GLY A 274 13.03 0.72 17.59
C GLY A 274 13.31 -0.75 17.32
N VAL A 275 13.51 -1.56 18.36
CA VAL A 275 13.85 -2.98 18.24
C VAL A 275 12.75 -3.84 18.81
N ALA A 276 12.21 -4.77 18.00
CA ALA A 276 11.32 -5.83 18.46
C ALA A 276 11.95 -7.21 18.24
N ARG A 277 11.70 -8.14 19.16
CA ARG A 277 12.14 -9.54 19.03
C ARG A 277 10.95 -10.48 18.97
N LEU A 278 11.05 -11.56 18.22
CA LEU A 278 9.98 -12.52 18.07
C LEU A 278 9.56 -13.09 19.44
N ARG A 279 10.51 -13.57 20.23
CA ARG A 279 10.26 -14.08 21.60
C ARG A 279 9.88 -12.99 22.61
N GLY A 280 10.01 -11.72 22.26
CA GLY A 280 9.52 -10.59 23.05
C GLY A 280 8.02 -10.36 22.91
N LEU A 281 7.38 -10.93 21.88
CA LEU A 281 5.94 -10.87 21.69
C LEU A 281 5.20 -11.82 22.63
N ARG A 282 3.98 -11.44 23.03
CA ARG A 282 3.12 -12.27 23.87
C ARG A 282 2.37 -13.30 23.02
N HIS A 283 2.02 -14.45 23.60
CA HIS A 283 1.15 -15.45 22.98
C HIS A 283 1.56 -15.85 21.56
N LEU A 284 2.78 -16.39 21.40
CA LEU A 284 3.31 -16.81 20.08
C LEU A 284 2.66 -18.07 19.53
N ASN A 285 2.18 -18.95 20.43
CA ASN A 285 1.70 -20.29 20.06
C ASN A 285 0.37 -20.20 19.32
N GLY A 286 0.26 -20.94 18.20
CA GLY A 286 -0.96 -21.02 17.42
C GLY A 286 -1.20 -19.86 16.45
N GLN A 287 -0.39 -18.79 16.46
CA GLN A 287 -0.61 -17.66 15.56
C GLN A 287 -0.03 -17.89 14.16
N PRO A 288 -0.74 -17.45 13.10
CA PRO A 288 -0.23 -17.45 11.73
C PRO A 288 1.05 -16.60 11.59
N THR A 289 1.93 -16.98 10.68
CA THR A 289 3.17 -16.22 10.39
C THR A 289 2.88 -14.78 9.97
N GLY A 290 1.79 -14.54 9.24
CA GLY A 290 1.38 -13.20 8.81
C GLY A 290 1.10 -12.26 9.99
N ASP A 291 0.39 -12.75 11.00
CA ASP A 291 0.05 -11.97 12.20
C ASP A 291 1.31 -11.64 13.01
N LEU A 292 2.25 -12.59 13.11
CA LEU A 292 3.52 -12.38 13.81
C LEU A 292 4.40 -11.33 13.11
N LYS A 293 4.42 -11.32 11.75
CA LYS A 293 5.09 -10.26 10.98
C LYS A 293 4.51 -8.89 11.30
N ALA A 294 3.19 -8.76 11.21
CA ALA A 294 2.50 -7.51 11.48
C ALA A 294 2.74 -7.00 12.91
N ARG A 295 2.72 -7.91 13.90
CA ARG A 295 3.01 -7.59 15.29
C ARG A 295 4.45 -7.17 15.51
N LEU A 296 5.43 -7.85 14.91
CA LEU A 296 6.85 -7.45 14.97
C LEU A 296 7.04 -6.03 14.45
N MET A 297 6.46 -5.74 13.28
CA MET A 297 6.51 -4.41 12.66
C MET A 297 5.90 -3.35 13.57
N THR A 298 4.67 -3.56 14.06
CA THR A 298 3.97 -2.61 14.94
C THR A 298 4.71 -2.40 16.26
N THR A 299 5.25 -3.47 16.84
CA THR A 299 5.99 -3.40 18.11
C THR A 299 7.30 -2.63 17.96
N ALA A 300 8.03 -2.84 16.86
CA ALA A 300 9.23 -2.08 16.56
C ALA A 300 8.94 -0.60 16.26
N ASP A 301 7.86 -0.31 15.51
CA ASP A 301 7.44 1.06 15.23
C ASP A 301 7.08 1.83 16.51
N ARG A 302 6.34 1.23 17.44
CA ARG A 302 6.06 1.84 18.75
C ARG A 302 7.34 2.13 19.55
N ALA A 303 8.30 1.23 19.51
CA ALA A 303 9.61 1.45 20.15
C ALA A 303 10.37 2.60 19.44
N LEU A 304 10.32 2.69 18.12
CA LEU A 304 10.88 3.80 17.35
C LEU A 304 10.21 5.13 17.72
N PHE A 305 8.89 5.15 17.84
CA PHE A 305 8.17 6.34 18.27
C PHE A 305 8.67 6.83 19.64
N ARG A 306 8.90 5.92 20.60
CA ARG A 306 9.50 6.28 21.90
C ARG A 306 10.93 6.81 21.75
N ALA A 307 11.74 6.23 20.86
CA ALA A 307 13.08 6.73 20.58
C ALA A 307 13.07 8.17 20.05
N LYS A 308 12.15 8.47 19.12
CA LYS A 308 11.96 9.82 18.58
C LYS A 308 11.45 10.80 19.65
N SER A 309 10.47 10.40 20.45
CA SER A 309 9.89 11.23 21.53
C SER A 309 10.87 11.51 22.65
N ALA A 310 11.78 10.58 22.96
CA ALA A 310 12.79 10.74 23.99
C ALA A 310 14.01 11.59 23.57
N GLY A 311 14.00 12.19 22.36
CA GLY A 311 15.07 13.12 21.89
C GLY A 311 15.90 12.61 20.73
N ARG A 312 15.46 11.55 20.04
CA ARG A 312 16.10 10.98 18.83
C ARG A 312 17.52 10.44 19.09
N ASN A 313 18.21 10.04 18.00
CA ASN A 313 19.59 9.51 18.03
C ASN A 313 19.78 8.46 19.12
N ARG A 314 18.87 7.51 19.21
CA ARG A 314 18.89 6.45 20.23
C ARG A 314 18.20 5.17 19.80
N VAL A 315 18.47 4.14 20.55
CA VAL A 315 17.84 2.83 20.45
C VAL A 315 16.83 2.67 21.58
N VAL A 316 15.65 2.15 21.26
CA VAL A 316 14.68 1.68 22.24
C VAL A 316 14.32 0.24 21.91
N VAL A 317 14.61 -0.67 22.84
CA VAL A 317 14.18 -2.07 22.73
C VAL A 317 12.75 -2.17 23.26
N ALA A 318 11.90 -2.79 22.46
CA ALA A 318 10.50 -2.99 22.81
C ALA A 318 10.35 -3.86 24.07
N THR A 319 9.34 -3.52 24.84
CA THR A 319 8.91 -4.27 26.03
C THR A 319 7.58 -4.95 25.74
N ALA A 320 7.15 -5.82 26.65
CA ALA A 320 5.83 -6.45 26.59
C ALA A 320 4.66 -5.45 26.57
N ARG A 321 4.88 -4.16 26.90
CA ARG A 321 3.86 -3.10 26.79
C ARG A 321 3.66 -2.63 25.35
N ASP A 322 4.68 -2.74 24.52
CA ASP A 322 4.63 -2.30 23.12
C ASP A 322 3.88 -3.30 22.22
N ASP A 323 3.73 -4.55 22.67
CA ASP A 323 3.00 -5.63 21.97
C ASP A 323 1.49 -5.67 22.33
N ARG A 324 0.95 -4.69 23.01
CA ARG A 324 -0.49 -4.59 23.25
C ARG A 324 -1.17 -4.05 21.99
N LEU A 325 -2.09 -4.84 21.41
CA LEU A 325 -3.01 -4.41 20.33
C LEU A 325 -3.98 -3.37 20.86
#